data_f64c80a09915656fdfb36336cc394f30
#
_entry.id   f64c80a09915656fdfb36336cc394f30
#
_cell.length_a   1.000
_cell.length_b   1.000
_cell.length_c   1.000
_cell.angle_alpha   90.00
_cell.angle_beta   90.00
_cell.angle_gamma   90.00
#
_symmetry.space_group_name_H-M   'P 1'
#
loop_
_entity.id
_entity.type
_entity.pdbx_description
1 polymer ?
#
loop_
_entity_poly.entity_id
_entity_poly.type
_entity_poly.pdbx_seq_one_letter_code
_entity_poly.pdbx_strand_id
1 'polypeptide(L)'
;SHFGLEDISIMRSIPNISISSPSDPGELKKILYDYSFNSRGPSYIRLTGIPGSPHVHKKNYNYKIGEPVTLTEGNKLLILSTGSVTARVLNAVEKLNKKNMSIKLLNIHSLRPINSKLLNEIKQFKKIITVEEHSVVGGLYSIISELIMTHNLQKKVKSISLPAKFGPTGNYEFLLDFHNLNEKKIKNQILKFL
;
A
#
# COMPACT_ATOMS: atom_id res chain seq x y z
N SER A 1 -17.83 -12.92 8.80
CA SER A 1 -17.41 -11.76 8.04
C SER A 1 -16.80 -12.20 6.72
N HIS A 2 -17.12 -11.51 5.61
CA HIS A 2 -16.55 -11.79 4.30
C HIS A 2 -15.23 -11.03 4.06
N PHE A 3 -14.82 -10.17 4.99
CA PHE A 3 -13.62 -9.34 4.86
C PHE A 3 -12.64 -9.70 5.98
N GLY A 4 -11.60 -10.44 5.60
CA GLY A 4 -10.44 -10.65 6.48
C GLY A 4 -9.60 -9.37 6.54
N LEU A 5 -9.16 -8.99 7.73
CA LEU A 5 -8.26 -7.85 7.93
C LEU A 5 -6.81 -8.33 8.20
N GLU A 6 -6.62 -9.63 8.34
CA GLU A 6 -5.37 -10.33 8.64
C GLU A 6 -4.93 -11.25 7.50
N ASP A 7 -5.63 -11.23 6.38
CA ASP A 7 -5.47 -12.16 5.26
C ASP A 7 -4.06 -12.13 4.65
N ILE A 8 -3.47 -10.95 4.45
CA ILE A 8 -2.08 -10.83 3.95
C ILE A 8 -1.10 -11.49 4.92
N SER A 9 -1.30 -11.28 6.22
CA SER A 9 -0.49 -11.87 7.29
C SER A 9 -0.45 -13.41 7.21
N ILE A 10 -1.63 -14.01 7.07
CA ILE A 10 -1.81 -15.47 6.97
C ILE A 10 -1.19 -15.99 5.66
N MET A 11 -1.51 -15.34 4.53
CA MET A 11 -1.03 -15.77 3.22
C MET A 11 0.49 -15.65 3.09
N ARG A 12 1.12 -14.66 3.75
CA ARG A 12 2.58 -14.51 3.73
C ARG A 12 3.35 -15.67 4.36
N SER A 13 2.73 -16.44 5.26
CA SER A 13 3.36 -17.62 5.86
C SER A 13 3.45 -18.82 4.91
N ILE A 14 2.69 -18.82 3.81
CA ILE A 14 2.69 -19.91 2.84
C ILE A 14 3.92 -19.80 1.92
N PRO A 15 4.75 -20.86 1.78
CA PRO A 15 5.88 -20.84 0.87
C PRO A 15 5.46 -20.61 -0.60
N ASN A 16 6.30 -19.91 -1.36
CA ASN A 16 6.20 -19.73 -2.80
C ASN A 16 4.90 -19.08 -3.34
N ILE A 17 4.04 -18.53 -2.48
CA ILE A 17 2.84 -17.82 -2.90
C ILE A 17 3.20 -16.39 -3.36
N SER A 18 2.65 -15.96 -4.48
CA SER A 18 2.66 -14.56 -4.88
C SER A 18 1.46 -13.83 -4.27
N ILE A 19 1.66 -12.60 -3.77
CA ILE A 19 0.61 -11.82 -3.11
C ILE A 19 0.53 -10.44 -3.72
N SER A 20 -0.65 -10.08 -4.22
CA SER A 20 -0.91 -8.73 -4.75
C SER A 20 -2.18 -8.12 -4.16
N SER A 21 -2.14 -6.80 -4.02
CA SER A 21 -3.28 -5.99 -3.58
C SER A 21 -3.41 -4.79 -4.53
N PRO A 22 -4.23 -4.91 -5.60
CA PRO A 22 -4.37 -3.88 -6.60
C PRO A 22 -5.04 -2.62 -6.03
N SER A 23 -4.61 -1.47 -6.52
CA SER A 23 -5.15 -0.16 -6.13
C SER A 23 -6.40 0.25 -6.90
N ASP A 24 -6.58 -0.28 -8.12
CA ASP A 24 -7.72 0.00 -8.98
C ASP A 24 -8.04 -1.16 -9.96
N PRO A 25 -9.19 -1.11 -10.67
CA PRO A 25 -9.57 -2.16 -11.61
C PRO A 25 -8.61 -2.30 -12.82
N GLY A 26 -7.93 -1.23 -13.24
CA GLY A 26 -6.95 -1.27 -14.33
C GLY A 26 -5.71 -2.06 -13.92
N GLU A 27 -5.24 -1.86 -12.71
CA GLU A 27 -4.14 -2.63 -12.15
C GLU A 27 -4.52 -4.10 -11.91
N LEU A 28 -5.73 -4.36 -11.43
CA LEU A 28 -6.25 -5.73 -11.27
C LEU A 28 -6.17 -6.52 -12.59
N LYS A 29 -6.58 -5.91 -13.71
CA LYS A 29 -6.51 -6.57 -15.04
C LYS A 29 -5.08 -6.97 -15.39
N LYS A 30 -4.10 -6.12 -15.12
CA LYS A 30 -2.68 -6.39 -15.38
C LYS A 30 -2.14 -7.52 -14.47
N ILE A 31 -2.50 -7.52 -13.20
CA ILE A 31 -2.14 -8.58 -12.24
C ILE A 31 -2.75 -9.92 -12.65
N LEU A 32 -4.03 -9.93 -13.01
CA LEU A 32 -4.71 -11.14 -13.46
C LEU A 32 -4.04 -11.73 -14.71
N TYR A 33 -3.73 -10.89 -15.70
CA TYR A 33 -3.02 -11.32 -16.90
C TYR A 33 -1.66 -11.93 -16.54
N ASP A 34 -0.87 -11.24 -15.73
CA ASP A 34 0.47 -11.69 -15.34
C ASP A 34 0.42 -13.02 -14.57
N TYR A 35 -0.48 -13.16 -13.61
CA TYR A 35 -0.65 -14.40 -12.86
C TYR A 35 -1.19 -15.55 -13.68
N SER A 36 -2.03 -15.28 -14.68
CA SER A 36 -2.59 -16.31 -15.55
C SER A 36 -1.58 -16.87 -16.54
N PHE A 37 -0.68 -16.05 -17.05
CA PHE A 37 0.21 -16.42 -18.16
C PHE A 37 1.69 -16.52 -17.77
N ASN A 38 2.13 -15.82 -16.75
CA ASN A 38 3.55 -15.71 -16.39
C ASN A 38 3.90 -16.31 -15.02
N SER A 39 2.91 -16.51 -14.14
CA SER A 39 3.16 -17.09 -12.81
C SER A 39 3.36 -18.60 -12.90
N ARG A 40 4.32 -19.11 -12.11
CA ARG A 40 4.59 -20.55 -12.00
C ARG A 40 4.22 -21.15 -10.64
N GLY A 41 3.48 -20.43 -9.82
CA GLY A 41 3.14 -20.86 -8.46
C GLY A 41 1.78 -20.35 -8.01
N PRO A 42 1.37 -20.69 -6.79
CA PRO A 42 0.12 -20.20 -6.21
C PRO A 42 0.14 -18.66 -6.10
N SER A 43 -1.01 -18.06 -6.30
CA SER A 43 -1.14 -16.59 -6.28
C SER A 43 -2.37 -16.18 -5.47
N TYR A 44 -2.22 -15.15 -4.67
CA TYR A 44 -3.29 -14.52 -3.90
C TYR A 44 -3.49 -13.07 -4.32
N ILE A 45 -4.70 -12.72 -4.72
CA ILE A 45 -5.06 -11.34 -5.05
C ILE A 45 -6.08 -10.85 -4.05
N ARG A 46 -5.71 -9.83 -3.30
CA ARG A 46 -6.58 -9.22 -2.30
C ARG A 46 -7.48 -8.17 -2.93
N LEU A 47 -8.78 -8.38 -2.84
CA LEU A 47 -9.80 -7.44 -3.33
C LEU A 47 -10.67 -6.96 -2.17
N THR A 48 -11.01 -5.68 -2.17
CA THR A 48 -11.92 -5.11 -1.15
C THR A 48 -13.38 -5.31 -1.48
N GLY A 49 -13.70 -5.73 -2.71
CA GLY A 49 -15.09 -5.99 -3.14
C GLY A 49 -15.98 -4.74 -3.21
N ILE A 50 -15.41 -3.54 -3.17
CA ILE A 50 -16.18 -2.29 -3.18
C ILE A 50 -16.37 -1.83 -4.62
N PRO A 51 -17.63 -1.70 -5.09
CA PRO A 51 -17.90 -1.16 -6.41
C PRO A 51 -17.44 0.29 -6.56
N GLY A 52 -17.03 0.67 -7.78
CA GLY A 52 -16.73 2.07 -8.10
C GLY A 52 -15.40 2.58 -7.54
N SER A 53 -14.43 1.71 -7.25
CA SER A 53 -13.08 2.14 -6.86
C SER A 53 -12.51 3.13 -7.88
N PRO A 54 -12.04 4.32 -7.45
CA PRO A 54 -11.52 5.32 -8.37
C PRO A 54 -10.23 4.84 -9.03
N HIS A 55 -9.99 5.27 -10.26
CA HIS A 55 -8.72 5.01 -10.94
C HIS A 55 -7.58 5.76 -10.26
N VAL A 56 -6.52 5.04 -9.95
CA VAL A 56 -5.29 5.56 -9.34
C VAL A 56 -4.28 5.91 -10.43
N HIS A 57 -4.18 5.05 -11.43
CA HIS A 57 -3.21 5.20 -12.51
C HIS A 57 -3.76 6.05 -13.65
N LYS A 58 -3.05 7.15 -13.96
CA LYS A 58 -3.29 7.92 -15.20
C LYS A 58 -2.72 7.10 -16.35
N LYS A 59 -3.57 6.64 -17.28
CA LYS A 59 -3.22 5.88 -18.53
C LYS A 59 -1.84 5.19 -18.59
N ASN A 60 -1.75 4.09 -19.25
CA ASN A 60 -0.57 3.27 -19.61
C ASN A 60 0.71 3.52 -18.80
N TYR A 61 0.73 3.07 -17.54
CA TYR A 61 1.98 2.96 -16.79
C TYR A 61 2.64 1.61 -17.06
N ASN A 62 3.96 1.56 -16.93
CA ASN A 62 4.72 0.34 -17.07
C ASN A 62 4.51 -0.53 -15.83
N TYR A 63 3.66 -1.57 -15.98
CA TYR A 63 3.40 -2.55 -14.92
C TYR A 63 4.44 -3.67 -14.99
N LYS A 64 4.98 -4.02 -13.84
CA LYS A 64 5.82 -5.20 -13.67
C LYS A 64 5.67 -5.73 -12.26
N ILE A 65 5.39 -7.03 -12.13
CA ILE A 65 5.22 -7.67 -10.84
C ILE A 65 6.44 -7.44 -9.93
N GLY A 66 6.19 -7.12 -8.66
CA GLY A 66 7.23 -6.84 -7.68
C GLY A 66 7.81 -5.42 -7.73
N GLU A 67 7.60 -4.64 -8.80
CA GLU A 67 8.11 -3.27 -8.90
C GLU A 67 7.09 -2.25 -8.38
N PRO A 68 7.53 -1.28 -7.55
CA PRO A 68 6.65 -0.22 -7.11
C PRO A 68 6.31 0.72 -8.29
N VAL A 69 5.11 1.30 -8.27
CA VAL A 69 4.68 2.30 -9.24
C VAL A 69 4.69 3.68 -8.61
N THR A 70 5.46 4.62 -9.18
CA THR A 70 5.48 6.00 -8.70
C THR A 70 4.21 6.73 -9.11
N LEU A 71 3.48 7.26 -8.14
CA LEU A 71 2.27 8.06 -8.33
C LEU A 71 2.55 9.56 -8.23
N THR A 72 3.42 9.98 -7.31
CA THR A 72 3.91 11.36 -7.19
C THR A 72 5.40 11.37 -6.90
N GLU A 73 6.10 12.39 -7.38
CA GLU A 73 7.50 12.62 -7.06
C GLU A 73 7.65 13.54 -5.83
N GLY A 74 8.77 13.42 -5.14
CA GLY A 74 9.13 14.21 -3.98
C GLY A 74 10.41 13.71 -3.33
N ASN A 75 10.95 14.46 -2.36
CA ASN A 75 12.23 14.12 -1.73
C ASN A 75 12.26 14.27 -0.20
N LYS A 76 11.19 14.74 0.44
CA LYS A 76 11.16 14.95 1.91
C LYS A 76 10.57 13.76 2.68
N LEU A 77 9.58 13.08 2.10
CA LEU A 77 8.88 11.98 2.73
C LEU A 77 8.53 10.94 1.68
N LEU A 78 8.74 9.67 1.98
CA LEU A 78 8.27 8.55 1.18
C LEU A 78 6.99 7.99 1.79
N ILE A 79 5.95 7.87 0.97
CA ILE A 79 4.73 7.15 1.33
C ILE A 79 4.61 5.92 0.46
N LEU A 80 4.40 4.77 1.10
CA LEU A 80 4.18 3.47 0.46
C LEU A 80 2.74 3.07 0.74
N SER A 81 1.94 2.88 -0.29
CA SER A 81 0.53 2.51 -0.14
C SER A 81 0.19 1.26 -0.94
N THR A 82 -0.76 0.46 -0.48
CA THR A 82 -1.23 -0.76 -1.15
C THR A 82 -2.75 -0.87 -1.11
N GLY A 83 -3.32 -1.46 -2.16
CA GLY A 83 -4.76 -1.71 -2.24
C GLY A 83 -5.61 -0.46 -2.46
N SER A 84 -6.91 -0.59 -2.25
CA SER A 84 -7.93 0.42 -2.53
C SER A 84 -7.74 1.76 -1.82
N VAL A 85 -7.13 1.77 -0.63
CA VAL A 85 -6.85 3.00 0.12
C VAL A 85 -5.90 3.95 -0.63
N THR A 86 -5.15 3.44 -1.60
CA THR A 86 -4.15 4.21 -2.38
C THR A 86 -4.78 5.42 -3.09
N ALA A 87 -6.02 5.33 -3.56
CA ALA A 87 -6.71 6.48 -4.17
C ALA A 87 -6.88 7.64 -3.17
N ARG A 88 -7.25 7.35 -1.92
CA ARG A 88 -7.39 8.36 -0.85
C ARG A 88 -6.05 8.96 -0.45
N VAL A 89 -5.01 8.13 -0.43
CA VAL A 89 -3.63 8.58 -0.17
C VAL A 89 -3.16 9.50 -1.27
N LEU A 90 -3.39 9.14 -2.55
CA LEU A 90 -3.02 9.95 -3.71
C LEU A 90 -3.67 11.34 -3.62
N ASN A 91 -4.97 11.41 -3.38
CA ASN A 91 -5.70 12.67 -3.23
C ASN A 91 -5.13 13.54 -2.08
N ALA A 92 -4.81 12.93 -0.94
CA ALA A 92 -4.21 13.62 0.19
C ALA A 92 -2.81 14.17 -0.15
N VAL A 93 -1.96 13.34 -0.80
CA VAL A 93 -0.60 13.72 -1.17
C VAL A 93 -0.59 14.81 -2.26
N GLU A 94 -1.43 14.72 -3.29
CA GLU A 94 -1.53 15.76 -4.32
C GLU A 94 -1.91 17.13 -3.70
N LYS A 95 -2.87 17.14 -2.75
CA LYS A 95 -3.23 18.37 -2.02
C LYS A 95 -2.08 18.94 -1.17
N LEU A 96 -1.24 18.07 -0.62
CA LEU A 96 -0.05 18.49 0.15
C LEU A 96 1.08 18.95 -0.77
N ASN A 97 1.33 18.27 -1.88
CA ASN A 97 2.36 18.64 -2.85
C ASN A 97 2.06 19.98 -3.55
N LYS A 98 0.76 20.31 -3.79
CA LYS A 98 0.37 21.68 -4.20
C LYS A 98 0.78 22.77 -3.20
N LYS A 99 1.10 22.40 -1.95
CA LYS A 99 1.63 23.27 -0.90
C LYS A 99 3.15 23.09 -0.69
N ASN A 100 3.86 22.58 -1.71
CA ASN A 100 5.31 22.36 -1.72
C ASN A 100 5.85 21.41 -0.63
N MET A 101 5.03 20.42 -0.20
CA MET A 101 5.47 19.45 0.81
C MET A 101 6.46 18.41 0.30
N SER A 102 6.59 18.23 -1.02
CA SER A 102 7.56 17.36 -1.68
C SER A 102 7.53 15.91 -1.19
N ILE A 103 6.36 15.29 -1.32
CA ILE A 103 6.10 13.91 -0.88
C ILE A 103 6.12 12.98 -2.09
N LYS A 104 6.95 11.93 -2.03
CA LYS A 104 6.92 10.83 -2.98
C LYS A 104 5.92 9.78 -2.54
N LEU A 105 5.02 9.38 -3.44
CA LEU A 105 4.07 8.30 -3.22
C LEU A 105 4.34 7.15 -4.18
N LEU A 106 4.54 5.97 -3.63
CA LEU A 106 4.63 4.71 -4.39
C LEU A 106 3.42 3.82 -4.10
N ASN A 107 2.84 3.29 -5.16
CA ASN A 107 1.87 2.20 -5.06
C ASN A 107 2.62 0.86 -5.05
N ILE A 108 2.37 0.05 -4.02
CA ILE A 108 2.97 -1.28 -3.81
C ILE A 108 1.89 -2.32 -4.09
N HIS A 109 1.64 -2.59 -5.36
CA HIS A 109 0.62 -3.57 -5.78
C HIS A 109 1.07 -5.01 -5.50
N SER A 110 2.37 -5.29 -5.48
CA SER A 110 2.93 -6.61 -5.18
C SER A 110 3.53 -6.61 -3.77
N LEU A 111 2.99 -7.44 -2.91
CA LEU A 111 3.47 -7.63 -1.54
C LEU A 111 4.46 -8.81 -1.45
N ARG A 112 4.42 -9.70 -2.46
CA ARG A 112 5.36 -10.78 -2.71
C ARG A 112 5.23 -11.25 -4.17
N PRO A 113 6.31 -11.27 -4.97
CA PRO A 113 7.66 -10.83 -4.63
C PRO A 113 7.79 -9.31 -4.48
N ILE A 114 8.88 -8.87 -3.87
CA ILE A 114 9.30 -7.48 -3.84
C ILE A 114 10.64 -7.34 -4.57
N ASN A 115 10.72 -6.38 -5.47
CA ASN A 115 11.91 -6.11 -6.27
C ASN A 115 12.89 -5.18 -5.52
N SER A 116 14.17 -5.28 -5.87
CA SER A 116 15.23 -4.40 -5.35
C SER A 116 15.01 -2.90 -5.60
N LYS A 117 14.18 -2.52 -6.58
CA LYS A 117 13.79 -1.13 -6.83
C LYS A 117 13.12 -0.49 -5.62
N LEU A 118 12.26 -1.23 -4.90
CA LEU A 118 11.65 -0.72 -3.68
C LEU A 118 12.70 -0.44 -2.59
N LEU A 119 13.66 -1.32 -2.43
CA LEU A 119 14.77 -1.11 -1.49
C LEU A 119 15.59 0.13 -1.84
N ASN A 120 15.86 0.36 -3.13
CA ASN A 120 16.59 1.54 -3.59
C ASN A 120 15.81 2.85 -3.30
N GLU A 121 14.49 2.82 -3.45
CA GLU A 121 13.64 3.94 -3.05
C GLU A 121 13.68 4.18 -1.53
N ILE A 122 13.54 3.14 -0.72
CA ILE A 122 13.59 3.21 0.74
C ILE A 122 14.92 3.81 1.21
N LYS A 123 16.03 3.47 0.60
CA LYS A 123 17.38 3.98 0.96
C LYS A 123 17.47 5.50 0.88
N GLN A 124 16.77 6.13 -0.05
CA GLN A 124 16.86 7.58 -0.30
C GLN A 124 16.15 8.44 0.76
N PHE A 125 15.23 7.88 1.55
CA PHE A 125 14.41 8.63 2.49
C PHE A 125 14.72 8.29 3.94
N LYS A 126 14.76 9.31 4.80
CA LYS A 126 14.88 9.14 6.27
C LYS A 126 13.53 8.85 6.93
N LYS A 127 12.44 9.42 6.37
CA LYS A 127 11.08 9.30 6.89
C LYS A 127 10.21 8.53 5.89
N ILE A 128 9.48 7.55 6.38
CA ILE A 128 8.61 6.66 5.58
C ILE A 128 7.27 6.52 6.28
N ILE A 129 6.19 6.58 5.53
CA ILE A 129 4.84 6.19 5.97
C ILE A 129 4.38 5.02 5.13
N THR A 130 3.86 3.96 5.76
CA THR A 130 3.11 2.91 5.09
C THR A 130 1.62 3.14 5.30
N VAL A 131 0.82 2.96 4.25
CA VAL A 131 -0.65 3.09 4.32
C VAL A 131 -1.29 1.85 3.72
N GLU A 132 -2.14 1.20 4.51
CA GLU A 132 -2.81 -0.04 4.13
C GLU A 132 -4.16 -0.21 4.85
N GLU A 133 -5.11 -0.83 4.17
CA GLU A 133 -6.39 -1.24 4.75
C GLU A 133 -6.29 -2.70 5.23
N HIS A 134 -5.36 -2.93 6.14
CA HIS A 134 -5.03 -4.23 6.71
C HIS A 134 -4.55 -4.03 8.15
N SER A 135 -4.58 -5.10 8.94
CA SER A 135 -3.95 -5.11 10.27
C SER A 135 -2.49 -4.67 10.20
N VAL A 136 -2.04 -3.91 11.18
CA VAL A 136 -0.64 -3.49 11.30
C VAL A 136 0.33 -4.69 11.36
N VAL A 137 -0.17 -5.84 11.81
CA VAL A 137 0.63 -7.08 11.92
C VAL A 137 0.60 -7.84 10.60
N GLY A 138 1.76 -8.10 10.02
CA GLY A 138 1.94 -8.96 8.86
C GLY A 138 1.63 -8.33 7.49
N GLY A 139 1.10 -7.09 7.45
CA GLY A 139 0.81 -6.37 6.22
C GLY A 139 2.02 -5.61 5.65
N LEU A 140 1.75 -4.55 4.88
CA LEU A 140 2.77 -3.71 4.24
C LEU A 140 3.77 -3.14 5.25
N TYR A 141 3.28 -2.64 6.41
CA TYR A 141 4.16 -2.13 7.46
C TYR A 141 5.19 -3.16 7.92
N SER A 142 4.75 -4.39 8.17
CA SER A 142 5.65 -5.49 8.56
C SER A 142 6.67 -5.81 7.47
N ILE A 143 6.23 -5.88 6.20
CA ILE A 143 7.10 -6.12 5.04
C ILE A 143 8.20 -5.05 4.96
N ILE A 144 7.85 -3.79 5.09
CA ILE A 144 8.81 -2.69 5.02
C ILE A 144 9.75 -2.69 6.23
N SER A 145 9.24 -3.02 7.41
CA SER A 145 10.05 -3.15 8.62
C SER A 145 11.07 -4.28 8.49
N GLU A 146 10.66 -5.42 7.97
CA GLU A 146 11.55 -6.56 7.69
C GLU A 146 12.66 -6.19 6.68
N LEU A 147 12.31 -5.49 5.60
CA LEU A 147 13.29 -5.00 4.62
C LEU A 147 14.30 -4.03 5.25
N ILE A 148 13.83 -3.09 6.06
CA ILE A 148 14.67 -2.11 6.75
C ILE A 148 15.65 -2.81 7.70
N MET A 149 15.15 -3.76 8.50
CA MET A 149 15.98 -4.51 9.45
C MET A 149 16.98 -5.42 8.75
N THR A 150 16.55 -6.17 7.73
CA THR A 150 17.41 -7.08 6.94
C THR A 150 18.59 -6.34 6.30
N HIS A 151 18.40 -5.08 5.92
CA HIS A 151 19.44 -4.27 5.29
C HIS A 151 20.12 -3.25 6.22
N ASN A 152 19.92 -3.36 7.54
CA ASN A 152 20.49 -2.49 8.57
C ASN A 152 20.28 -0.99 8.29
N LEU A 153 19.10 -0.61 7.80
CA LEU A 153 18.78 0.77 7.49
C LEU A 153 18.23 1.52 8.72
N GLN A 154 18.72 2.73 8.95
CA GLN A 154 18.19 3.63 9.99
C GLN A 154 17.10 4.53 9.40
N LYS A 155 15.83 4.19 9.65
CA LYS A 155 14.65 4.88 9.09
C LYS A 155 13.64 5.19 10.20
N LYS A 156 12.99 6.35 10.10
CA LYS A 156 11.80 6.64 10.91
C LYS A 156 10.57 6.21 10.13
N VAL A 157 9.89 5.16 10.60
CA VAL A 157 8.72 4.59 9.92
C VAL A 157 7.46 4.79 10.76
N LYS A 158 6.36 5.17 10.10
CA LYS A 158 5.03 5.26 10.70
C LYS A 158 4.05 4.42 9.88
N SER A 159 3.22 3.62 10.55
CA SER A 159 2.08 2.95 9.94
C SER A 159 0.80 3.79 10.04
N ILE A 160 0.03 3.79 8.95
CA ILE A 160 -1.39 4.17 8.90
C ILE A 160 -2.13 2.94 8.43
N SER A 161 -2.68 2.17 9.37
CA SER A 161 -3.24 0.84 9.17
C SER A 161 -4.30 0.55 10.22
N LEU A 162 -4.91 -0.62 10.15
CA LEU A 162 -5.86 -1.09 11.16
C LEU A 162 -5.10 -1.63 12.38
N PRO A 163 -5.61 -1.38 13.60
CA PRO A 163 -5.04 -1.99 14.79
C PRO A 163 -5.30 -3.49 14.81
N ALA A 164 -4.39 -4.27 15.44
CA ALA A 164 -4.55 -5.72 15.64
C ALA A 164 -5.60 -6.03 16.72
N LYS A 165 -6.85 -5.67 16.45
CA LYS A 165 -8.01 -5.91 17.32
C LYS A 165 -9.31 -5.83 16.53
N PHE A 166 -10.36 -6.48 17.01
CA PHE A 166 -11.67 -6.40 16.39
C PHE A 166 -12.20 -4.96 16.39
N GLY A 167 -12.80 -4.58 15.28
CA GLY A 167 -13.42 -3.28 15.07
C GLY A 167 -14.95 -3.32 15.20
N PRO A 168 -15.61 -2.17 15.09
CA PRO A 168 -17.07 -2.10 15.02
C PRO A 168 -17.57 -2.62 13.67
N THR A 169 -18.87 -2.92 13.62
CA THR A 169 -19.58 -3.15 12.36
C THR A 169 -20.13 -1.82 11.84
N GLY A 170 -20.08 -1.62 10.52
CA GLY A 170 -20.59 -0.41 9.89
C GLY A 170 -20.43 -0.42 8.38
N ASN A 171 -20.94 0.61 7.71
CA ASN A 171 -20.67 0.80 6.29
C ASN A 171 -19.20 1.21 6.06
N TYR A 172 -18.75 1.10 4.83
CA TYR A 172 -17.33 1.28 4.51
C TYR A 172 -16.79 2.68 4.86
N GLU A 173 -17.54 3.74 4.57
CA GLU A 173 -17.10 5.11 4.87
C GLU A 173 -17.01 5.36 6.39
N PHE A 174 -17.94 4.82 7.16
CA PHE A 174 -17.87 4.84 8.63
C PHE A 174 -16.62 4.12 9.13
N LEU A 175 -16.32 2.92 8.60
CA LEU A 175 -15.15 2.15 9.01
C LEU A 175 -13.84 2.86 8.63
N LEU A 176 -13.77 3.47 7.46
CA LEU A 176 -12.62 4.29 7.07
C LEU A 176 -12.43 5.50 7.99
N ASP A 177 -13.53 6.15 8.36
CA ASP A 177 -13.47 7.26 9.31
C ASP A 177 -13.02 6.78 10.70
N PHE A 178 -13.65 5.74 11.21
CA PHE A 178 -13.32 5.16 12.52
C PHE A 178 -11.84 4.76 12.62
N HIS A 179 -11.30 4.12 11.59
CA HIS A 179 -9.92 3.66 11.54
C HIS A 179 -8.92 4.73 11.04
N ASN A 180 -9.35 5.99 10.86
CA ASN A 180 -8.50 7.09 10.41
C ASN A 180 -7.89 6.89 9.01
N LEU A 181 -8.59 6.18 8.13
CA LEU A 181 -8.20 5.87 6.75
C LEU A 181 -8.93 6.72 5.70
N ASN A 182 -9.80 7.68 6.10
CA ASN A 182 -10.33 8.65 5.17
C ASN A 182 -9.26 9.68 4.76
N GLU A 183 -9.44 10.35 3.64
CA GLU A 183 -8.49 11.29 3.06
C GLU A 183 -8.07 12.40 4.06
N LYS A 184 -9.04 13.01 4.76
CA LYS A 184 -8.78 14.09 5.72
C LYS A 184 -7.88 13.63 6.88
N LYS A 185 -8.17 12.46 7.44
CA LYS A 185 -7.42 11.91 8.56
C LYS A 185 -6.04 11.40 8.13
N ILE A 186 -5.92 10.79 6.94
CA ILE A 186 -4.63 10.44 6.33
C ILE A 186 -3.77 11.70 6.18
N LYS A 187 -4.31 12.76 5.56
CA LYS A 187 -3.60 14.04 5.40
C LYS A 187 -3.09 14.59 6.73
N ASN A 188 -3.93 14.59 7.77
CA ASN A 188 -3.54 15.09 9.09
C ASN A 188 -2.44 14.23 9.73
N GLN A 189 -2.47 12.92 9.55
CA GLN A 189 -1.43 12.03 10.06
C GLN A 189 -0.09 12.23 9.33
N ILE A 190 -0.13 12.52 8.03
CA ILE A 190 1.07 12.87 7.25
C ILE A 190 1.68 14.16 7.79
N LEU A 191 0.88 15.22 7.96
CA LEU A 191 1.35 16.50 8.49
C LEU A 191 1.98 16.40 9.89
N LYS A 192 1.41 15.58 10.76
CA LYS A 192 1.97 15.35 12.11
C LYS A 192 3.31 14.60 12.11
N PHE A 193 3.65 13.94 11.02
CA PHE A 193 4.86 13.12 10.89
C PHE A 193 5.99 13.86 10.15
N LEU A 194 5.65 14.85 9.31
CA LEU A 194 6.63 15.71 8.61
C LEU A 194 7.42 16.57 9.57
#